data_36e58d3d59f7dc1df28a5de74d3be99a
#
_entry.id   36e58d3d59f7dc1df28a5de74d3be99a
#
_cell.length_a   1.000
_cell.length_b   1.000
_cell.length_c   1.000
_cell.angle_alpha   90.00
_cell.angle_beta   90.00
_cell.angle_gamma   90.00
#
_symmetry.space_group_name_H-M   'P 1'
#
loop_
_entity.id
_entity.type
_entity.pdbx_description
1 polymer ?
#
loop_
_entity_poly.entity_id
_entity_poly.type
_entity_poly.pdbx_seq_one_letter_code
_entity_poly.pdbx_strand_id
1 'polypeptide(L)'
;SRIQKMSEYGVTVSYAALQSEISKCPPEEVSARVDQAIRDIIEFGKKMPGTKIGLIDANPTKGRPWQEPYRHLVQGVRAGGGHIDFIHLDCPCDAANSGRRVSWEKIKEVERFVHSLGLHFGLICTSADGGKTSDERFYKDVMAIPERYVKDRTCPDHFIIMSWYPHPSRSLPENAPEGQYPMTKTSLHFARKLANAFPNKS
;
A
#
# COMPACT_ATOMS: atom_id res chain seq x y z
N SER A 1 14.34 13.40 15.36
CA SER A 1 14.01 12.49 14.23
C SER A 1 13.67 13.33 12.98
N ARG A 2 13.66 12.72 11.78
CA ARG A 2 13.22 13.41 10.54
C ARG A 2 11.78 13.93 10.67
N ILE A 3 10.91 13.19 11.34
CA ILE A 3 9.52 13.59 11.55
C ILE A 3 9.41 14.82 12.45
N GLN A 4 10.20 14.90 13.51
CA GLN A 4 10.27 16.12 14.34
C GLN A 4 10.65 17.36 13.53
N LYS A 5 11.66 17.22 12.66
CA LYS A 5 12.02 18.31 11.75
C LYS A 5 10.88 18.71 10.82
N MET A 6 10.09 17.76 10.29
CA MET A 6 8.92 18.06 9.47
C MET A 6 7.89 18.88 10.24
N SER A 7 7.64 18.54 11.52
CA SER A 7 6.74 19.31 12.39
C SER A 7 7.23 20.71 12.65
N GLU A 8 8.56 20.92 12.78
CA GLU A 8 9.17 22.25 12.93
C GLU A 8 8.91 23.15 11.71
N TYR A 9 8.71 22.54 10.53
CA TYR A 9 8.32 23.25 9.29
C TYR A 9 6.80 23.30 9.07
N GLY A 10 5.99 23.02 10.09
CA GLY A 10 4.52 23.05 9.99
C GLY A 10 3.91 21.90 9.19
N VAL A 11 4.67 20.83 8.91
CA VAL A 11 4.15 19.66 8.20
C VAL A 11 3.49 18.70 9.18
N THR A 12 2.22 18.41 8.99
CA THR A 12 1.48 17.41 9.74
C THR A 12 1.54 16.06 9.03
N VAL A 13 1.96 15.01 9.74
CA VAL A 13 1.95 13.64 9.23
C VAL A 13 0.63 12.97 9.63
N SER A 14 -0.30 12.88 8.69
CA SER A 14 -1.62 12.28 8.93
C SER A 14 -1.61 10.75 8.85
N TYR A 15 -0.73 10.18 8.04
CA TYR A 15 -0.61 8.73 7.85
C TYR A 15 0.86 8.30 7.89
N ALA A 16 1.13 7.21 8.58
CA ALA A 16 2.44 6.57 8.59
C ALA A 16 2.31 5.06 8.43
N ALA A 17 3.07 4.48 7.51
CA ALA A 17 3.11 3.04 7.31
C ALA A 17 4.50 2.48 7.63
N LEU A 18 4.54 1.46 8.48
CA LEU A 18 5.75 0.75 8.83
C LEU A 18 5.91 -0.49 7.94
N GLN A 19 7.11 -0.72 7.46
CA GLN A 19 7.40 -1.93 6.68
C GLN A 19 7.57 -3.11 7.63
N SER A 20 6.67 -4.10 7.58
CA SER A 20 6.67 -5.22 8.52
C SER A 20 7.52 -6.39 8.10
N GLU A 21 7.58 -6.66 6.79
CA GLU A 21 8.25 -7.82 6.17
C GLU A 21 7.80 -9.19 6.71
N ILE A 22 6.65 -9.26 7.38
CA ILE A 22 6.10 -10.52 7.93
C ILE A 22 5.93 -11.57 6.83
N SER A 23 5.45 -11.14 5.65
CA SER A 23 5.24 -12.03 4.51
C SER A 23 6.52 -12.64 3.93
N LYS A 24 7.66 -12.00 4.16
CA LYS A 24 8.97 -12.42 3.63
C LYS A 24 9.79 -13.24 4.63
N CYS A 25 9.42 -13.21 5.92
CA CYS A 25 10.12 -13.95 6.96
C CYS A 25 10.10 -15.46 6.75
N PRO A 26 11.18 -16.17 7.10
CA PRO A 26 11.14 -17.60 7.32
C PRO A 26 10.07 -17.97 8.37
N PRO A 27 9.41 -19.14 8.25
CA PRO A 27 8.33 -19.52 9.16
C PRO A 27 8.72 -19.47 10.66
N GLU A 28 9.93 -19.85 10.99
CA GLU A 28 10.49 -19.87 12.35
C GLU A 28 10.71 -18.48 12.93
N GLU A 29 10.85 -17.45 12.11
CA GLU A 29 11.07 -16.07 12.53
C GLU A 29 9.79 -15.23 12.61
N VAL A 30 8.67 -15.74 12.10
CA VAL A 30 7.42 -14.97 11.97
C VAL A 30 6.93 -14.45 13.31
N SER A 31 6.93 -15.28 14.35
CA SER A 31 6.47 -14.86 15.69
C SER A 31 7.29 -13.69 16.22
N ALA A 32 8.61 -13.80 16.19
CA ALA A 32 9.52 -12.73 16.67
C ALA A 32 9.34 -11.44 15.84
N ARG A 33 9.10 -11.55 14.53
CA ARG A 33 8.85 -10.40 13.65
C ARG A 33 7.52 -9.72 13.97
N VAL A 34 6.48 -10.49 14.24
CA VAL A 34 5.17 -9.96 14.68
C VAL A 34 5.30 -9.23 16.00
N ASP A 35 5.98 -9.83 17.00
CA ASP A 35 6.19 -9.21 18.29
C ASP A 35 7.00 -7.91 18.20
N GLN A 36 7.98 -7.86 17.29
CA GLN A 36 8.73 -6.63 17.02
C GLN A 36 7.82 -5.57 16.38
N ALA A 37 7.02 -5.94 15.39
CA ALA A 37 6.09 -5.01 14.73
C ALA A 37 5.05 -4.44 15.73
N ILE A 38 4.56 -5.26 16.65
CA ILE A 38 3.66 -4.80 17.75
C ILE A 38 4.34 -3.71 18.58
N ARG A 39 5.57 -3.94 19.02
CA ARG A 39 6.33 -2.95 19.82
C ARG A 39 6.55 -1.66 19.03
N ASP A 40 6.98 -1.78 17.78
CA ASP A 40 7.29 -0.63 16.92
C ASP A 40 6.06 0.23 16.68
N ILE A 41 4.90 -0.37 16.41
CA ILE A 41 3.62 0.34 16.19
C ILE A 41 3.21 1.09 17.48
N ILE A 42 3.25 0.42 18.63
CA ILE A 42 2.88 1.03 19.92
C ILE A 42 3.82 2.20 20.25
N GLU A 43 5.14 2.00 20.10
CA GLU A 43 6.13 3.03 20.37
C GLU A 43 5.98 4.23 19.40
N PHE A 44 5.75 3.95 18.12
CA PHE A 44 5.54 4.98 17.12
C PHE A 44 4.28 5.79 17.42
N GLY A 45 3.16 5.13 17.77
CA GLY A 45 1.91 5.79 18.11
C GLY A 45 2.02 6.73 19.31
N LYS A 46 2.80 6.34 20.34
CA LYS A 46 3.10 7.20 21.50
C LYS A 46 3.88 8.48 21.10
N LYS A 47 4.76 8.37 20.10
CA LYS A 47 5.57 9.51 19.60
C LYS A 47 4.83 10.40 18.62
N MET A 48 3.79 9.87 17.98
CA MET A 48 3.05 10.53 16.90
C MET A 48 1.53 10.50 17.17
N PRO A 49 1.07 11.14 18.24
CA PRO A 49 -0.36 11.17 18.57
C PRO A 49 -1.15 11.82 17.42
N GLY A 50 -2.28 11.22 17.06
CA GLY A 50 -3.12 11.70 15.96
C GLY A 50 -2.73 11.25 14.56
N THR A 51 -1.58 10.59 14.38
CA THR A 51 -1.20 9.97 13.12
C THR A 51 -1.89 8.61 12.98
N LYS A 52 -2.55 8.35 11.84
CA LYS A 52 -3.04 7.02 11.49
C LYS A 52 -1.86 6.12 11.14
N ILE A 53 -1.80 4.96 11.77
CA ILE A 53 -0.66 4.04 11.67
C ILE A 53 -1.09 2.78 10.94
N GLY A 54 -0.27 2.33 10.03
CA GLY A 54 -0.49 1.07 9.33
C GLY A 54 0.79 0.33 9.00
N LEU A 55 0.62 -0.76 8.26
CA LEU A 55 1.70 -1.57 7.75
C LEU A 55 1.77 -1.53 6.23
N ILE A 56 2.97 -1.67 5.71
CA ILE A 56 3.22 -2.10 4.34
C ILE A 56 3.78 -3.51 4.40
N ASP A 57 3.14 -4.43 3.67
CA ASP A 57 3.71 -5.76 3.48
C ASP A 57 3.52 -6.23 2.04
N ALA A 58 4.40 -7.14 1.62
CA ALA A 58 4.28 -7.79 0.32
C ALA A 58 3.15 -8.83 0.36
N ASN A 59 2.88 -9.50 -0.77
CA ASN A 59 1.84 -10.51 -0.85
C ASN A 59 2.03 -11.64 0.18
N PRO A 60 1.15 -11.75 1.19
CA PRO A 60 1.29 -12.73 2.27
C PRO A 60 0.88 -14.14 1.88
N THR A 61 0.26 -14.35 0.70
CA THR A 61 -0.45 -15.59 0.36
C THR A 61 0.42 -16.75 -0.16
N LYS A 62 1.74 -16.66 -0.03
CA LYS A 62 2.64 -17.73 -0.47
C LYS A 62 2.55 -18.98 0.42
N GLY A 63 1.65 -19.91 0.06
CA GLY A 63 1.76 -21.33 0.43
C GLY A 63 1.70 -21.69 1.92
N ARG A 64 1.38 -20.76 2.82
CA ARG A 64 1.25 -20.98 4.28
C ARG A 64 0.00 -20.28 4.83
N PRO A 65 -0.50 -20.70 6.00
CA PRO A 65 -1.50 -19.93 6.73
C PRO A 65 -0.93 -18.55 7.04
N TRP A 66 -1.43 -17.53 6.34
CA TRP A 66 -0.87 -16.17 6.43
C TRP A 66 -1.70 -15.24 7.33
N GLN A 67 -2.96 -15.59 7.59
CA GLN A 67 -3.89 -14.73 8.32
C GLN A 67 -3.55 -14.60 9.80
N GLU A 68 -3.10 -15.68 10.42
CA GLU A 68 -2.89 -15.74 11.87
C GLU A 68 -1.83 -14.76 12.39
N PRO A 69 -0.66 -14.60 11.76
CA PRO A 69 0.30 -13.58 12.14
C PRO A 69 -0.27 -12.16 12.20
N TYR A 70 -1.13 -11.80 11.23
CA TYR A 70 -1.75 -10.47 11.21
C TYR A 70 -2.87 -10.31 12.24
N ARG A 71 -3.63 -11.38 12.56
CA ARG A 71 -4.59 -11.37 13.69
C ARG A 71 -3.86 -11.12 14.99
N HIS A 72 -2.79 -11.87 15.24
CA HIS A 72 -1.96 -11.74 16.43
C HIS A 72 -1.39 -10.32 16.56
N LEU A 73 -0.87 -9.78 15.46
CA LEU A 73 -0.37 -8.40 15.41
C LEU A 73 -1.44 -7.38 15.82
N VAL A 74 -2.61 -7.42 15.20
CA VAL A 74 -3.68 -6.47 15.49
C VAL A 74 -4.16 -6.59 16.94
N GLN A 75 -4.32 -7.81 17.44
CA GLN A 75 -4.71 -8.08 18.82
C GLN A 75 -3.64 -7.59 19.80
N GLY A 76 -2.36 -7.87 19.53
CA GLY A 76 -1.24 -7.47 20.37
C GLY A 76 -1.07 -5.96 20.45
N VAL A 77 -1.24 -5.24 19.32
CA VAL A 77 -1.20 -3.77 19.32
C VAL A 77 -2.35 -3.20 20.17
N ARG A 78 -3.58 -3.71 20.01
CA ARG A 78 -4.74 -3.27 20.80
C ARG A 78 -4.59 -3.59 22.28
N ALA A 79 -4.13 -4.79 22.62
CA ALA A 79 -3.88 -5.21 24.01
C ALA A 79 -2.79 -4.36 24.67
N GLY A 80 -1.78 -3.91 23.92
CA GLY A 80 -0.74 -3.01 24.39
C GLY A 80 -1.13 -1.53 24.45
N GLY A 81 -2.43 -1.20 24.23
CA GLY A 81 -2.95 0.17 24.26
C GLY A 81 -2.59 1.02 23.06
N GLY A 82 -2.08 0.40 21.97
CA GLY A 82 -1.83 1.04 20.70
C GLY A 82 -3.02 0.97 19.75
N HIS A 83 -2.86 1.55 18.57
CA HIS A 83 -3.81 1.44 17.46
C HIS A 83 -3.09 1.13 16.16
N ILE A 84 -3.79 0.47 15.26
CA ILE A 84 -3.40 0.24 13.87
C ILE A 84 -4.66 0.46 13.03
N ASP A 85 -4.52 1.24 11.96
CA ASP A 85 -5.65 1.75 11.18
C ASP A 85 -5.78 1.08 9.80
N PHE A 86 -4.64 0.67 9.22
CA PHE A 86 -4.65 0.14 7.85
C PHE A 86 -3.51 -0.86 7.57
N ILE A 87 -3.70 -1.64 6.52
CA ILE A 87 -2.66 -2.47 5.90
C ILE A 87 -2.60 -2.15 4.41
N HIS A 88 -1.41 -1.79 3.91
CA HIS A 88 -1.12 -1.59 2.51
C HIS A 88 -0.43 -2.83 1.92
N LEU A 89 -1.01 -3.36 0.86
CA LEU A 89 -0.45 -4.49 0.12
C LEU A 89 0.49 -3.98 -0.98
N ASP A 90 1.76 -4.35 -0.89
CA ASP A 90 2.76 -4.12 -1.95
C ASP A 90 2.74 -5.30 -2.93
N CYS A 91 2.02 -5.12 -4.01
CA CYS A 91 1.90 -6.12 -5.06
C CYS A 91 1.94 -5.46 -6.44
N PRO A 92 3.04 -5.64 -7.21
CA PRO A 92 3.12 -5.12 -8.57
C PRO A 92 1.99 -5.64 -9.45
N CYS A 93 1.33 -4.73 -10.19
CA CYS A 93 0.16 -5.05 -11.01
C CYS A 93 0.49 -6.02 -12.16
N ASP A 94 1.68 -5.94 -12.73
CA ASP A 94 2.16 -6.87 -13.75
C ASP A 94 2.28 -8.31 -13.20
N ALA A 95 2.65 -8.47 -11.93
CA ALA A 95 2.64 -9.77 -11.26
C ALA A 95 1.20 -10.30 -11.06
N ALA A 96 0.26 -9.42 -10.70
CA ALA A 96 -1.15 -9.77 -10.56
C ALA A 96 -1.80 -10.13 -11.91
N ASN A 97 -1.46 -9.39 -12.97
CA ASN A 97 -1.96 -9.64 -14.32
C ASN A 97 -1.41 -10.95 -14.91
N SER A 98 -0.17 -11.30 -14.61
CA SER A 98 0.44 -12.55 -15.10
C SER A 98 0.02 -13.78 -14.29
N GLY A 99 -0.54 -13.61 -13.10
CA GLY A 99 -0.87 -14.71 -12.18
C GLY A 99 0.32 -15.51 -11.65
N ARG A 100 1.55 -15.10 -11.95
CA ARG A 100 2.76 -15.87 -11.61
C ARG A 100 3.05 -15.94 -10.10
N ARG A 101 2.74 -14.89 -9.36
CA ARG A 101 3.05 -14.79 -7.92
C ARG A 101 1.82 -14.49 -7.07
N VAL A 102 0.87 -13.80 -7.65
CA VAL A 102 -0.38 -13.36 -7.04
C VAL A 102 -1.41 -13.22 -8.15
N SER A 103 -2.70 -13.38 -7.83
CA SER A 103 -3.80 -13.07 -8.74
C SER A 103 -4.64 -11.93 -8.15
N TRP A 104 -5.48 -11.33 -8.98
CA TRP A 104 -6.44 -10.33 -8.52
C TRP A 104 -7.42 -10.91 -7.47
N GLU A 105 -7.78 -12.18 -7.59
CA GLU A 105 -8.61 -12.89 -6.61
C GLU A 105 -7.92 -12.96 -5.25
N LYS A 106 -6.60 -13.17 -5.24
CA LYS A 106 -5.80 -13.16 -4.01
C LYS A 106 -5.70 -11.77 -3.40
N ILE A 107 -5.55 -10.72 -4.21
CA ILE A 107 -5.60 -9.33 -3.72
C ILE A 107 -6.94 -9.06 -3.03
N LYS A 108 -8.06 -9.47 -3.64
CA LYS A 108 -9.39 -9.35 -3.04
C LYS A 108 -9.58 -10.22 -1.78
N GLU A 109 -8.92 -11.37 -1.70
CA GLU A 109 -8.90 -12.18 -0.48
C GLU A 109 -8.22 -11.43 0.66
N VAL A 110 -7.06 -10.79 0.38
CA VAL A 110 -6.35 -9.96 1.36
C VAL A 110 -7.20 -8.77 1.78
N GLU A 111 -7.82 -8.06 0.85
CA GLU A 111 -8.72 -6.94 1.13
C GLU A 111 -9.84 -7.35 2.09
N ARG A 112 -10.60 -8.42 1.78
CA ARG A 112 -11.65 -8.93 2.66
C ARG A 112 -11.14 -9.32 4.04
N PHE A 113 -9.95 -9.91 4.10
CA PHE A 113 -9.34 -10.29 5.37
C PHE A 113 -8.98 -9.04 6.20
N VAL A 114 -8.36 -8.03 5.60
CA VAL A 114 -8.00 -6.78 6.28
C VAL A 114 -9.25 -6.09 6.83
N HIS A 115 -10.33 -6.01 6.04
CA HIS A 115 -11.62 -5.49 6.48
C HIS A 115 -12.21 -6.32 7.64
N SER A 116 -12.02 -7.64 7.65
CA SER A 116 -12.48 -8.50 8.76
C SER A 116 -11.76 -8.23 10.10
N LEU A 117 -10.59 -7.58 10.05
CA LEU A 117 -9.87 -7.11 11.24
C LEU A 117 -10.34 -5.71 11.72
N GLY A 118 -11.28 -5.09 11.00
CA GLY A 118 -11.73 -3.71 11.23
C GLY A 118 -10.71 -2.67 10.81
N LEU A 119 -9.88 -2.97 9.80
CA LEU A 119 -8.83 -2.08 9.27
C LEU A 119 -9.17 -1.65 7.85
N HIS A 120 -8.62 -0.50 7.44
CA HIS A 120 -8.64 -0.08 6.05
C HIS A 120 -7.62 -0.85 5.21
N PHE A 121 -8.01 -1.19 3.99
CA PHE A 121 -7.13 -1.83 3.01
C PHE A 121 -6.61 -0.82 2.00
N GLY A 122 -5.32 -0.85 1.72
CA GLY A 122 -4.72 -0.07 0.65
C GLY A 122 -3.92 -0.92 -0.32
N LEU A 123 -3.96 -0.54 -1.61
CA LEU A 123 -3.16 -1.17 -2.64
C LEU A 123 -2.06 -0.22 -3.10
N ILE A 124 -0.82 -0.71 -3.05
CA ILE A 124 0.32 -0.02 -3.66
C ILE A 124 0.32 -0.31 -5.15
N CYS A 125 0.03 0.75 -5.90
CA CYS A 125 -0.08 0.73 -7.36
C CYS A 125 1.31 0.93 -7.97
N THR A 126 1.95 -0.15 -8.34
CA THR A 126 3.29 -0.19 -8.93
C THR A 126 3.35 -1.23 -10.05
N SER A 127 4.37 -1.14 -10.89
CA SER A 127 4.71 -2.15 -11.88
C SER A 127 6.20 -2.45 -11.80
N ALA A 128 6.57 -3.72 -11.71
CA ALA A 128 7.97 -4.13 -11.69
C ALA A 128 8.58 -4.10 -13.11
N ASP A 129 7.86 -4.62 -14.10
CA ASP A 129 8.31 -4.64 -15.49
C ASP A 129 8.29 -3.22 -16.09
N GLY A 130 7.17 -2.48 -15.91
CA GLY A 130 7.07 -1.11 -16.39
C GLY A 130 8.10 -0.19 -15.74
N GLY A 131 8.26 -0.31 -14.42
CA GLY A 131 9.24 0.49 -13.69
C GLY A 131 10.69 0.25 -14.09
N LYS A 132 11.02 -0.91 -14.68
CA LYS A 132 12.34 -1.21 -15.24
C LYS A 132 12.50 -0.82 -16.71
N THR A 133 11.38 -0.62 -17.42
CA THR A 133 11.37 -0.50 -18.88
C THR A 133 11.29 0.94 -19.35
N SER A 134 10.23 1.68 -18.95
CA SER A 134 10.02 3.07 -19.37
C SER A 134 8.89 3.73 -18.59
N ASP A 135 8.88 5.07 -18.58
CA ASP A 135 7.81 5.89 -17.98
C ASP A 135 6.44 5.55 -18.61
N GLU A 136 6.39 5.36 -19.93
CA GLU A 136 5.16 5.01 -20.64
C GLU A 136 4.64 3.62 -20.23
N ARG A 137 5.54 2.63 -20.12
CA ARG A 137 5.16 1.29 -19.71
C ARG A 137 4.65 1.27 -18.28
N PHE A 138 5.35 1.95 -17.36
CA PHE A 138 4.89 2.11 -15.99
C PHE A 138 3.50 2.75 -15.93
N TYR A 139 3.29 3.85 -16.68
CA TYR A 139 2.01 4.52 -16.75
C TYR A 139 0.89 3.58 -17.22
N LYS A 140 1.08 2.86 -18.33
CA LYS A 140 0.09 1.93 -18.86
C LYS A 140 -0.27 0.83 -17.86
N ASP A 141 0.73 0.24 -17.23
CA ASP A 141 0.53 -0.82 -16.26
C ASP A 141 -0.24 -0.31 -15.03
N VAL A 142 0.13 0.85 -14.49
CA VAL A 142 -0.53 1.45 -13.31
C VAL A 142 -1.95 1.88 -13.65
N MET A 143 -2.21 2.45 -14.84
CA MET A 143 -3.54 2.88 -15.27
C MET A 143 -4.52 1.72 -15.54
N ALA A 144 -4.03 0.50 -15.71
CA ALA A 144 -4.88 -0.69 -15.78
C ALA A 144 -5.54 -1.05 -14.42
N ILE A 145 -4.96 -0.59 -13.29
CA ILE A 145 -5.49 -0.86 -11.95
C ILE A 145 -6.87 -0.22 -11.74
N PRO A 146 -7.04 1.12 -11.89
CA PRO A 146 -8.35 1.74 -11.72
C PRO A 146 -9.38 1.20 -12.72
N GLU A 147 -8.98 0.83 -13.93
CA GLU A 147 -9.87 0.19 -14.90
C GLU A 147 -10.48 -1.10 -14.37
N ARG A 148 -9.67 -1.91 -13.72
CA ARG A 148 -10.11 -3.15 -13.10
C ARG A 148 -11.12 -2.90 -11.98
N TYR A 149 -10.80 -1.98 -11.06
CA TYR A 149 -11.68 -1.67 -9.94
C TYR A 149 -13.00 -1.04 -10.40
N VAL A 150 -12.96 -0.19 -11.42
CA VAL A 150 -14.16 0.37 -12.03
C VAL A 150 -15.03 -0.74 -12.65
N LYS A 151 -14.44 -1.67 -13.40
CA LYS A 151 -15.14 -2.82 -13.97
C LYS A 151 -15.80 -3.69 -12.91
N ASP A 152 -15.09 -3.95 -11.83
CA ASP A 152 -15.56 -4.81 -10.73
C ASP A 152 -16.51 -4.05 -9.76
N ARG A 153 -16.70 -2.73 -9.95
CA ARG A 153 -17.49 -1.84 -9.05
C ARG A 153 -17.06 -1.92 -7.59
N THR A 154 -15.77 -2.11 -7.36
CA THR A 154 -15.14 -2.12 -6.05
C THR A 154 -14.09 -1.03 -5.96
N CYS A 155 -13.66 -0.68 -4.76
CA CYS A 155 -12.62 0.30 -4.53
C CYS A 155 -11.96 0.01 -3.18
N PRO A 156 -10.65 -0.18 -3.08
CA PRO A 156 -9.97 -0.21 -1.81
C PRO A 156 -10.09 1.15 -1.10
N ASP A 157 -9.80 1.17 0.20
CA ASP A 157 -9.89 2.40 0.97
C ASP A 157 -8.76 3.38 0.60
N HIS A 158 -7.59 2.86 0.23
CA HIS A 158 -6.45 3.67 -0.17
C HIS A 158 -5.82 3.15 -1.47
N PHE A 159 -5.37 4.09 -2.32
CA PHE A 159 -4.45 3.82 -3.41
C PHE A 159 -3.15 4.59 -3.18
N ILE A 160 -2.02 3.89 -3.26
CA ILE A 160 -0.70 4.46 -3.11
C ILE A 160 0.06 4.26 -4.42
N ILE A 161 0.35 5.33 -5.16
CA ILE A 161 1.09 5.24 -6.41
C ILE A 161 2.56 5.48 -6.12
N MET A 162 3.39 4.49 -6.41
CA MET A 162 4.83 4.59 -6.20
C MET A 162 5.60 3.65 -7.13
N SER A 163 6.89 3.89 -7.26
CA SER A 163 7.80 3.00 -7.96
C SER A 163 9.05 2.71 -7.13
N TRP A 164 9.46 1.47 -7.11
CA TRP A 164 10.73 1.00 -6.54
C TRP A 164 11.85 0.95 -7.59
N TYR A 165 11.58 1.37 -8.81
CA TYR A 165 12.42 1.23 -9.99
C TYR A 165 12.73 2.58 -10.62
N PRO A 166 13.66 2.65 -11.62
CA PRO A 166 14.05 3.90 -12.27
C PRO A 166 12.93 4.67 -12.96
N HIS A 167 11.83 4.00 -13.30
CA HIS A 167 10.70 4.65 -13.96
C HIS A 167 9.45 4.71 -13.05
N PRO A 168 8.72 5.84 -13.09
CA PRO A 168 8.96 7.03 -13.91
C PRO A 168 10.27 7.74 -13.54
N SER A 169 11.00 8.17 -14.57
CA SER A 169 12.30 8.82 -14.42
C SER A 169 12.24 10.23 -13.82
N ARG A 170 11.05 10.83 -13.79
CA ARG A 170 10.77 12.17 -13.25
C ARG A 170 9.51 12.18 -12.39
N SER A 171 9.51 13.02 -11.37
CA SER A 171 8.33 13.24 -10.53
C SER A 171 7.39 14.29 -11.12
N LEU A 172 7.91 15.36 -11.68
CA LEU A 172 7.18 16.55 -12.17
C LEU A 172 7.43 16.79 -13.67
N PRO A 173 6.62 17.61 -14.36
CA PRO A 173 5.39 18.24 -13.90
C PRO A 173 4.13 17.39 -14.14
N GLU A 174 3.03 17.71 -13.46
CA GLU A 174 1.73 17.05 -13.65
C GLU A 174 1.09 17.36 -15.02
N ASN A 175 1.39 18.52 -15.60
CA ASN A 175 0.92 18.98 -16.91
C ASN A 175 1.92 18.66 -18.05
N ALA A 176 2.78 17.66 -17.85
CA ALA A 176 3.74 17.26 -18.89
C ALA A 176 3.04 16.98 -20.23
N PRO A 177 3.68 17.28 -21.37
CA PRO A 177 3.14 17.03 -22.69
C PRO A 177 2.69 15.58 -22.90
N GLU A 178 1.87 15.35 -23.93
CA GLU A 178 1.52 14.01 -24.37
C GLU A 178 2.77 13.18 -24.67
N GLY A 179 2.74 11.89 -24.34
CA GLY A 179 3.91 11.00 -24.46
C GLY A 179 4.92 11.09 -23.32
N GLN A 180 4.77 12.04 -22.37
CA GLN A 180 5.57 12.12 -21.18
C GLN A 180 4.73 11.78 -19.94
N TYR A 181 5.24 10.87 -19.08
CA TYR A 181 4.49 10.30 -17.97
C TYR A 181 5.25 10.38 -16.64
N PRO A 182 5.51 11.59 -16.11
CA PRO A 182 6.06 11.73 -14.77
C PRO A 182 5.08 11.23 -13.70
N MET A 183 5.58 10.95 -12.50
CA MET A 183 4.80 10.34 -11.41
C MET A 183 3.54 11.17 -11.07
N THR A 184 3.67 12.50 -10.97
CA THR A 184 2.53 13.37 -10.64
C THR A 184 1.44 13.37 -11.71
N LYS A 185 1.81 13.33 -13.00
CA LYS A 185 0.83 13.19 -14.09
C LYS A 185 0.12 11.83 -14.02
N THR A 186 0.86 10.76 -13.78
CA THR A 186 0.30 9.42 -13.59
C THR A 186 -0.69 9.40 -12.44
N SER A 187 -0.31 9.97 -11.29
CA SER A 187 -1.16 10.07 -10.10
C SER A 187 -2.43 10.88 -10.35
N LEU A 188 -2.32 12.01 -11.05
CA LEU A 188 -3.46 12.85 -11.39
C LEU A 188 -4.45 12.15 -12.34
N HIS A 189 -3.95 11.47 -13.37
CA HIS A 189 -4.79 10.69 -14.29
C HIS A 189 -5.49 9.54 -13.57
N PHE A 190 -4.79 8.84 -12.69
CA PHE A 190 -5.33 7.77 -11.87
C PHE A 190 -6.48 8.29 -10.97
N ALA A 191 -6.23 9.37 -10.24
CA ALA A 191 -7.23 9.98 -9.36
C ALA A 191 -8.47 10.46 -10.13
N ARG A 192 -8.30 11.11 -11.29
CA ARG A 192 -9.40 11.55 -12.14
C ARG A 192 -10.24 10.38 -12.63
N LYS A 193 -9.62 9.27 -13.02
CA LYS A 193 -10.34 8.08 -13.46
C LYS A 193 -11.21 7.49 -12.36
N LEU A 194 -10.71 7.44 -11.13
CA LEU A 194 -11.49 6.98 -9.98
C LEU A 194 -12.61 7.96 -9.62
N ALA A 195 -12.33 9.26 -9.54
CA ALA A 195 -13.32 10.27 -9.22
C ALA A 195 -14.51 10.26 -10.20
N ASN A 196 -14.22 10.09 -11.49
CA ASN A 196 -15.27 9.99 -12.51
C ASN A 196 -16.12 8.71 -12.37
N ALA A 197 -15.53 7.62 -11.88
CA ALA A 197 -16.22 6.34 -11.74
C ALA A 197 -16.97 6.20 -10.41
N PHE A 198 -16.50 6.88 -9.36
CA PHE A 198 -17.03 6.81 -7.99
C PHE A 198 -17.28 8.20 -7.41
N PRO A 199 -18.19 9.01 -7.99
CA PRO A 199 -18.36 10.42 -7.62
C PRO A 199 -18.82 10.64 -6.17
N ASN A 200 -19.34 9.62 -5.50
CA ASN A 200 -19.86 9.71 -4.13
C ASN A 200 -18.91 9.10 -3.08
N LYS A 201 -17.69 8.73 -3.45
CA LYS A 201 -16.66 8.22 -2.52
C LYS A 201 -15.55 9.26 -2.31
N SER A 202 -15.93 10.49 -1.93
CA SER A 202 -14.97 11.53 -1.49
C SER A 202 -14.93 11.60 0.03
#